data_1cdd4cc701c46ab995335093f184c277
#
_entry.id   1cdd4cc701c46ab995335093f184c277
#
_cell.length_a   1.000
_cell.length_b   1.000
_cell.length_c   1.000
_cell.angle_alpha   90.00
_cell.angle_beta   90.00
_cell.angle_gamma   90.00
#
_symmetry.space_group_name_H-M   'P 1'
#
loop_
_entity.id
_entity.type
_entity.pdbx_description
1 polymer ?
#
loop_
_entity_poly.entity_id
_entity_poly.type
_entity_poly.pdbx_seq_one_letter_code
_entity_poly.pdbx_strand_id
1 'polypeptide(L)'
;SSPVPVMRPLPDVAPGLDGASVDSLLSDIQQVMDGAYQPSHPGALAHLDPPPLTASIAAELVCAGLNNNLLAEELSPGLTGLEHDLCRWFCHRIGLPAGSGGVLASGGTLSNLMALVAARAALGATHRDPVLLCSQDAHVSINKAAKVMGLADDALQTLPVAADGGLCLEALSKRLKSLQAEGRLSLIHI
;
A
#
# COMPACT_ATOMS: atom_id res chain seq x y z
N SER A 1 -20.08 -24.03 -0.90
CA SER A 1 -19.95 -22.88 0.01
C SER A 1 -20.65 -21.66 -0.59
N SER A 2 -21.25 -20.83 0.24
CA SER A 2 -21.86 -19.57 -0.18
C SER A 2 -20.78 -18.53 -0.46
N PRO A 3 -20.93 -17.63 -1.46
CA PRO A 3 -20.05 -16.47 -1.63
C PRO A 3 -20.25 -15.42 -0.52
N VAL A 4 -21.36 -15.52 0.20
CA VAL A 4 -21.66 -14.60 1.31
C VAL A 4 -21.19 -15.24 2.61
N PRO A 5 -20.37 -14.54 3.42
CA PRO A 5 -19.95 -15.02 4.73
C PRO A 5 -21.16 -15.32 5.63
N VAL A 6 -21.09 -16.44 6.34
CA VAL A 6 -22.07 -16.76 7.37
C VAL A 6 -21.53 -16.27 8.70
N MET A 7 -22.10 -15.18 9.22
CA MET A 7 -21.70 -14.64 10.51
C MET A 7 -22.09 -15.62 11.62
N ARG A 8 -21.11 -16.20 12.25
CA ARG A 8 -21.24 -17.05 13.45
C ARG A 8 -20.54 -16.34 14.62
N PRO A 9 -20.91 -16.64 15.87
CA PRO A 9 -20.10 -16.19 17.00
C PRO A 9 -18.66 -16.64 16.82
N LEU A 10 -17.72 -15.70 17.00
CA LEU A 10 -16.31 -16.07 16.99
C LEU A 10 -15.99 -16.93 18.22
N PRO A 11 -14.98 -17.82 18.11
CA PRO A 11 -14.46 -18.54 19.25
C PRO A 11 -14.06 -17.59 20.37
N ASP A 12 -14.08 -18.03 21.61
CA ASP A 12 -13.46 -17.28 22.71
C ASP A 12 -11.96 -17.20 22.44
N VAL A 13 -11.49 -15.98 22.21
CA VAL A 13 -10.09 -15.74 21.82
C VAL A 13 -9.16 -15.50 23.00
N ALA A 14 -9.70 -15.49 24.25
CA ALA A 14 -8.87 -15.37 25.44
C ALA A 14 -8.06 -16.68 25.64
N PRO A 15 -6.71 -16.62 25.62
CA PRO A 15 -5.91 -17.82 25.79
C PRO A 15 -6.05 -18.38 27.21
N GLY A 16 -6.38 -19.67 27.32
CA GLY A 16 -6.29 -20.39 28.57
C GLY A 16 -4.84 -20.67 28.98
N LEU A 17 -4.59 -20.88 30.27
CA LEU A 17 -3.24 -21.18 30.77
C LEU A 17 -2.70 -22.52 30.23
N ASP A 18 -3.59 -23.48 29.97
CA ASP A 18 -3.22 -24.82 29.52
C ASP A 18 -3.20 -24.98 27.99
N GLY A 19 -3.51 -23.87 27.27
CA GLY A 19 -3.64 -23.90 25.81
C GLY A 19 -4.90 -24.62 25.34
N ALA A 20 -4.95 -24.98 24.06
CA ALA A 20 -6.06 -25.67 23.42
C ALA A 20 -5.58 -26.95 22.74
N SER A 21 -6.47 -27.95 22.62
CA SER A 21 -6.18 -29.16 21.86
C SER A 21 -6.13 -28.85 20.36
N VAL A 22 -5.45 -29.69 19.58
CA VAL A 22 -5.39 -29.52 18.10
C VAL A 22 -6.79 -29.60 17.51
N ASP A 23 -7.67 -30.49 18.00
CA ASP A 23 -9.03 -30.62 17.50
C ASP A 23 -9.88 -29.37 17.77
N SER A 24 -9.72 -28.77 18.96
CA SER A 24 -10.33 -27.45 19.26
C SER A 24 -9.84 -26.37 18.31
N LEU A 25 -8.53 -26.28 18.13
CA LEU A 25 -7.93 -25.30 17.22
C LEU A 25 -8.43 -25.47 15.78
N LEU A 26 -8.52 -26.68 15.27
CA LEU A 26 -9.04 -26.95 13.93
C LEU A 26 -10.53 -26.57 13.80
N SER A 27 -11.33 -26.82 14.85
CA SER A 27 -12.73 -26.39 14.90
C SER A 27 -12.87 -24.86 14.87
N ASP A 28 -12.04 -24.15 15.62
CA ASP A 28 -12.03 -22.69 15.68
C ASP A 28 -11.61 -22.09 14.32
N ILE A 29 -10.55 -22.63 13.71
CA ILE A 29 -10.12 -22.26 12.37
C ILE A 29 -11.24 -22.46 11.35
N GLN A 30 -11.95 -23.59 11.41
CA GLN A 30 -13.07 -23.84 10.51
C GLN A 30 -14.19 -22.81 10.68
N GLN A 31 -14.51 -22.40 11.90
CA GLN A 31 -15.50 -21.36 12.16
C GLN A 31 -15.08 -20.00 11.57
N VAL A 32 -13.80 -19.63 11.73
CA VAL A 32 -13.24 -18.41 11.12
C VAL A 32 -13.33 -18.47 9.60
N MET A 33 -12.99 -19.62 8.99
CA MET A 33 -13.08 -19.81 7.54
C MET A 33 -14.52 -19.75 7.02
N ASP A 34 -15.50 -20.28 7.76
CA ASP A 34 -16.91 -20.20 7.39
C ASP A 34 -17.43 -18.74 7.35
N GLY A 35 -16.87 -17.88 8.20
CA GLY A 35 -17.17 -16.44 8.22
C GLY A 35 -16.37 -15.59 7.24
N ALA A 36 -15.39 -16.16 6.51
CA ALA A 36 -14.56 -15.43 5.59
C ALA A 36 -15.25 -15.22 4.23
N TYR A 37 -15.00 -14.06 3.62
CA TYR A 37 -15.35 -13.83 2.22
C TYR A 37 -14.55 -14.76 1.30
N GLN A 38 -15.22 -15.32 0.29
CA GLN A 38 -14.62 -16.31 -0.62
C GLN A 38 -14.41 -15.68 -2.02
N PRO A 39 -13.29 -15.01 -2.28
CA PRO A 39 -13.03 -14.34 -3.57
C PRO A 39 -12.91 -15.32 -4.74
N SER A 40 -12.60 -16.59 -4.46
CA SER A 40 -12.53 -17.67 -5.47
C SER A 40 -13.89 -18.22 -5.88
N HIS A 41 -14.98 -17.82 -5.22
CA HIS A 41 -16.32 -18.33 -5.56
C HIS A 41 -16.82 -17.69 -6.86
N PRO A 42 -17.41 -18.44 -7.81
CA PRO A 42 -17.91 -17.88 -9.08
C PRO A 42 -18.94 -16.75 -8.94
N GLY A 43 -19.64 -16.68 -7.81
CA GLY A 43 -20.59 -15.60 -7.48
C GLY A 43 -19.96 -14.39 -6.77
N ALA A 44 -18.64 -14.34 -6.60
CA ALA A 44 -17.94 -13.18 -6.04
C ALA A 44 -17.75 -12.12 -7.12
N LEU A 45 -18.55 -11.05 -7.09
CA LEU A 45 -18.57 -10.00 -8.12
C LEU A 45 -18.15 -8.63 -7.57
N ALA A 46 -17.78 -8.55 -6.32
CA ALA A 46 -17.48 -7.28 -5.65
C ALA A 46 -16.02 -7.21 -5.21
N HIS A 47 -15.58 -5.97 -4.98
CA HIS A 47 -14.22 -5.63 -4.58
C HIS A 47 -13.13 -6.00 -5.61
N LEU A 48 -11.97 -5.41 -5.43
CA LEU A 48 -10.79 -5.61 -6.29
C LEU A 48 -9.87 -6.73 -5.76
N ASP A 49 -10.42 -7.66 -4.96
CA ASP A 49 -9.66 -8.73 -4.30
C ASP A 49 -9.67 -9.99 -5.18
N PRO A 50 -8.65 -10.19 -6.04
CA PRO A 50 -8.59 -11.41 -6.85
C PRO A 50 -8.30 -12.63 -5.97
N PRO A 51 -8.72 -13.84 -6.40
CA PRO A 51 -8.34 -15.05 -5.72
C PRO A 51 -6.80 -15.22 -5.74
N PRO A 52 -6.21 -15.74 -4.67
CA PRO A 52 -4.77 -15.95 -4.62
C PRO A 52 -4.35 -17.02 -5.64
N LEU A 53 -3.15 -16.87 -6.21
CA LEU A 53 -2.54 -17.91 -7.03
C LEU A 53 -2.09 -19.07 -6.13
N THR A 54 -2.23 -20.30 -6.61
CA THR A 54 -1.75 -21.49 -5.88
C THR A 54 -0.26 -21.39 -5.53
N ALA A 55 0.55 -20.84 -6.44
CA ALA A 55 1.98 -20.62 -6.20
C ALA A 55 2.23 -19.60 -5.08
N SER A 56 1.42 -18.54 -4.97
CA SER A 56 1.58 -17.56 -3.90
C SER A 56 1.19 -18.13 -2.53
N ILE A 57 0.16 -18.99 -2.48
CA ILE A 57 -0.21 -19.71 -1.24
C ILE A 57 0.94 -20.60 -0.77
N ALA A 58 1.56 -21.36 -1.68
CA ALA A 58 2.70 -22.21 -1.36
C ALA A 58 3.91 -21.37 -0.91
N ALA A 59 4.19 -20.26 -1.57
CA ALA A 59 5.27 -19.35 -1.18
C ALA A 59 5.03 -18.74 0.22
N GLU A 60 3.80 -18.31 0.53
CA GLU A 60 3.45 -17.78 1.83
C GLU A 60 3.64 -18.82 2.95
N LEU A 61 3.28 -20.09 2.71
CA LEU A 61 3.54 -21.18 3.64
C LEU A 61 5.04 -21.34 3.93
N VAL A 62 5.89 -21.25 2.91
CA VAL A 62 7.34 -21.30 3.06
C VAL A 62 7.84 -20.09 3.86
N CYS A 63 7.38 -18.89 3.53
CA CYS A 63 7.73 -17.66 4.25
C CYS A 63 7.35 -17.73 5.73
N ALA A 64 6.14 -18.20 6.03
CA ALA A 64 5.67 -18.39 7.41
C ALA A 64 6.53 -19.44 8.17
N GLY A 65 6.91 -20.53 7.49
CA GLY A 65 7.76 -21.57 8.07
C GLY A 65 9.20 -21.13 8.33
N LEU A 66 9.79 -20.32 7.44
CA LEU A 66 11.14 -19.76 7.60
C LEU A 66 11.19 -18.63 8.62
N ASN A 67 10.11 -17.86 8.73
CA ASN A 67 10.01 -16.68 9.61
C ASN A 67 11.24 -15.74 9.52
N ASN A 68 11.77 -15.58 8.31
CA ASN A 68 12.90 -14.68 8.07
C ASN A 68 12.43 -13.22 8.05
N ASN A 69 13.29 -12.32 8.50
CA ASN A 69 13.08 -10.89 8.38
C ASN A 69 14.17 -10.24 7.54
N LEU A 70 13.88 -9.06 6.99
CA LEU A 70 14.80 -8.29 6.16
C LEU A 70 15.37 -7.06 6.90
N LEU A 71 15.39 -7.13 8.24
CA LEU A 71 15.90 -6.04 9.08
C LEU A 71 17.39 -5.80 8.85
N ALA A 72 18.16 -6.88 8.67
CA ALA A 72 19.56 -6.85 8.32
C ALA A 72 19.86 -7.92 7.26
N GLU A 73 20.74 -7.59 6.33
CA GLU A 73 21.07 -8.46 5.20
C GLU A 73 21.59 -9.83 5.66
N GLU A 74 22.36 -9.86 6.74
CA GLU A 74 22.93 -11.08 7.32
C GLU A 74 21.88 -12.06 7.83
N LEU A 75 20.70 -11.57 8.19
CA LEU A 75 19.60 -12.41 8.69
C LEU A 75 18.83 -13.11 7.57
N SER A 76 18.85 -12.56 6.37
CA SER A 76 18.18 -13.13 5.20
C SER A 76 18.79 -12.65 3.88
N PRO A 77 20.06 -13.00 3.59
CA PRO A 77 20.75 -12.46 2.40
C PRO A 77 20.08 -12.86 1.09
N GLY A 78 19.54 -14.08 1.00
CA GLY A 78 18.84 -14.55 -0.19
C GLY A 78 17.54 -13.77 -0.47
N LEU A 79 16.73 -13.49 0.56
CA LEU A 79 15.47 -12.76 0.38
C LEU A 79 15.72 -11.26 0.17
N THR A 80 16.73 -10.69 0.81
CA THR A 80 17.15 -9.30 0.57
C THR A 80 17.59 -9.10 -0.88
N GLY A 81 18.42 -10.01 -1.40
CA GLY A 81 18.82 -10.00 -2.81
C GLY A 81 17.62 -10.14 -3.75
N LEU A 82 16.69 -11.04 -3.44
CA LEU A 82 15.47 -11.25 -4.23
C LEU A 82 14.57 -10.00 -4.26
N GLU A 83 14.41 -9.32 -3.13
CA GLU A 83 13.64 -8.06 -3.07
C GLU A 83 14.27 -6.98 -3.97
N HIS A 84 15.59 -6.81 -3.87
CA HIS A 84 16.31 -5.84 -4.70
C HIS A 84 16.18 -6.16 -6.20
N ASP A 85 16.32 -7.44 -6.58
CA ASP A 85 16.21 -7.87 -7.97
C ASP A 85 14.78 -7.68 -8.51
N LEU A 86 13.77 -8.00 -7.70
CA LEU A 86 12.38 -7.81 -8.05
C LEU A 86 12.04 -6.32 -8.23
N CYS A 87 12.47 -5.46 -7.31
CA CYS A 87 12.26 -4.02 -7.44
C CYS A 87 12.97 -3.44 -8.67
N ARG A 88 14.20 -3.86 -8.97
CA ARG A 88 14.91 -3.48 -10.20
C ARG A 88 14.18 -3.95 -11.46
N TRP A 89 13.66 -5.16 -11.45
CA TRP A 89 12.88 -5.70 -12.56
C TRP A 89 11.63 -4.86 -12.82
N PHE A 90 10.88 -4.48 -11.77
CA PHE A 90 9.72 -3.58 -11.92
C PHE A 90 10.14 -2.22 -12.46
N CYS A 91 11.18 -1.59 -11.90
CA CYS A 91 11.69 -0.31 -12.39
C CYS A 91 12.01 -0.37 -13.88
N HIS A 92 12.70 -1.40 -14.33
CA HIS A 92 13.01 -1.59 -15.75
C HIS A 92 11.74 -1.77 -16.60
N ARG A 93 10.76 -2.56 -16.13
CA ARG A 93 9.50 -2.82 -16.87
C ARG A 93 8.64 -1.59 -17.06
N ILE A 94 8.69 -0.63 -16.15
CA ILE A 94 7.96 0.64 -16.26
C ILE A 94 8.80 1.78 -16.83
N GLY A 95 10.01 1.50 -17.31
CA GLY A 95 10.86 2.47 -18.02
C GLY A 95 11.61 3.46 -17.15
N LEU A 96 11.81 3.16 -15.86
CA LEU A 96 12.66 4.00 -15.00
C LEU A 96 14.14 3.90 -15.40
N PRO A 97 14.95 4.94 -15.13
CA PRO A 97 16.37 4.97 -15.44
C PRO A 97 17.15 3.77 -14.85
N ALA A 98 18.25 3.40 -15.50
CA ALA A 98 19.17 2.41 -14.95
C ALA A 98 19.68 2.87 -13.57
N GLY A 99 19.74 1.93 -12.63
CA GLY A 99 20.10 2.22 -11.23
C GLY A 99 18.92 2.58 -10.33
N SER A 100 17.71 2.70 -10.89
CA SER A 100 16.49 2.81 -10.07
C SER A 100 16.25 1.55 -9.27
N GLY A 101 15.75 1.69 -8.07
CA GLY A 101 15.38 0.61 -7.17
C GLY A 101 14.13 0.94 -6.37
N GLY A 102 13.83 0.13 -5.40
CA GLY A 102 12.66 0.30 -4.56
C GLY A 102 12.70 -0.61 -3.36
N VAL A 103 11.66 -0.52 -2.57
CA VAL A 103 11.38 -1.41 -1.45
C VAL A 103 9.92 -1.84 -1.49
N LEU A 104 9.62 -3.03 -0.99
CA LEU A 104 8.25 -3.50 -0.85
C LEU A 104 7.59 -2.84 0.37
N ALA A 105 6.30 -2.60 0.27
CA ALA A 105 5.48 -2.07 1.35
C ALA A 105 4.26 -2.96 1.58
N SER A 106 3.67 -2.89 2.78
CA SER A 106 2.50 -3.70 3.15
C SER A 106 1.21 -3.33 2.41
N GLY A 107 1.23 -2.31 1.58
CA GLY A 107 0.09 -1.91 0.76
C GLY A 107 0.23 -0.49 0.18
N GLY A 108 -0.65 -0.14 -0.76
CA GLY A 108 -0.59 1.12 -1.51
C GLY A 108 -0.62 2.38 -0.62
N THR A 109 -1.31 2.36 0.51
CA THR A 109 -1.32 3.49 1.44
C THR A 109 0.08 3.78 1.99
N LEU A 110 0.81 2.73 2.41
CA LEU A 110 2.18 2.89 2.90
C LEU A 110 3.13 3.27 1.76
N SER A 111 2.97 2.68 0.58
CA SER A 111 3.77 3.04 -0.60
C SER A 111 3.64 4.52 -0.94
N ASN A 112 2.42 5.06 -0.94
CA ASN A 112 2.18 6.48 -1.17
C ASN A 112 2.82 7.36 -0.09
N LEU A 113 2.71 6.98 1.18
CA LEU A 113 3.38 7.71 2.27
C LEU A 113 4.90 7.71 2.08
N MET A 114 5.50 6.56 1.80
CA MET A 114 6.95 6.44 1.58
C MET A 114 7.42 7.29 0.40
N ALA A 115 6.69 7.29 -0.71
CA ALA A 115 6.99 8.12 -1.87
C ALA A 115 6.96 9.61 -1.52
N LEU A 116 5.95 10.06 -0.78
CA LEU A 116 5.82 11.47 -0.37
C LEU A 116 6.91 11.87 0.63
N VAL A 117 7.28 10.98 1.57
CA VAL A 117 8.39 11.21 2.50
C VAL A 117 9.71 11.33 1.74
N ALA A 118 9.97 10.44 0.77
CA ALA A 118 11.17 10.48 -0.06
C ALA A 118 11.22 11.77 -0.91
N ALA A 119 10.11 12.16 -1.52
CA ALA A 119 10.01 13.41 -2.28
C ALA A 119 10.29 14.63 -1.39
N ARG A 120 9.72 14.68 -0.17
CA ARG A 120 10.02 15.74 0.79
C ARG A 120 11.49 15.79 1.18
N ALA A 121 12.10 14.63 1.43
CA ALA A 121 13.51 14.56 1.75
C ALA A 121 14.41 15.07 0.59
N ALA A 122 14.02 14.76 -0.65
CA ALA A 122 14.74 15.23 -1.84
C ALA A 122 14.68 16.74 -2.04
N LEU A 123 13.63 17.43 -1.58
CA LEU A 123 13.54 18.90 -1.62
C LEU A 123 14.55 19.59 -0.69
N GLY A 124 15.03 18.90 0.33
CA GLY A 124 15.97 19.44 1.31
C GLY A 124 15.33 20.38 2.34
N ALA A 125 16.13 20.77 3.33
CA ALA A 125 15.67 21.57 4.48
C ALA A 125 15.30 23.03 4.16
N THR A 126 15.62 23.52 2.97
CA THR A 126 15.35 24.90 2.56
C THR A 126 13.88 25.14 2.18
N HIS A 127 13.12 24.10 1.92
CA HIS A 127 11.72 24.17 1.48
C HIS A 127 10.80 23.66 2.59
N ARG A 128 10.39 24.57 3.48
CA ARG A 128 9.64 24.23 4.70
C ARG A 128 8.13 24.02 4.47
N ASP A 129 7.58 24.58 3.39
CA ASP A 129 6.14 24.55 3.09
C ASP A 129 5.84 23.90 1.73
N PRO A 130 6.08 22.57 1.59
CA PRO A 130 5.79 21.89 0.35
C PRO A 130 4.28 21.78 0.12
N VAL A 131 3.87 21.85 -1.15
CA VAL A 131 2.48 21.66 -1.57
C VAL A 131 2.33 20.35 -2.30
N LEU A 132 1.29 19.60 -1.96
CA LEU A 132 0.85 18.39 -2.68
C LEU A 132 -0.28 18.78 -3.63
N LEU A 133 -0.08 18.56 -4.92
CA LEU A 133 -1.13 18.72 -5.92
C LEU A 133 -1.62 17.35 -6.34
N CYS A 134 -2.92 17.10 -6.24
CA CYS A 134 -3.53 15.86 -6.70
C CYS A 134 -4.89 16.11 -7.33
N SER A 135 -5.40 15.12 -8.07
CA SER A 135 -6.77 15.14 -8.55
C SER A 135 -7.74 15.14 -7.36
N GLN A 136 -8.90 15.78 -7.52
CA GLN A 136 -10.01 15.66 -6.56
C GLN A 136 -10.47 14.22 -6.37
N ASP A 137 -10.24 13.33 -7.34
CA ASP A 137 -10.57 11.91 -7.30
C ASP A 137 -9.40 11.04 -6.85
N ALA A 138 -8.30 11.65 -6.38
CA ALA A 138 -7.15 10.92 -5.88
C ALA A 138 -7.52 10.06 -4.66
N HIS A 139 -6.91 8.90 -4.57
CA HIS A 139 -7.15 7.99 -3.46
C HIS A 139 -6.87 8.65 -2.09
N VAL A 140 -7.72 8.37 -1.12
CA VAL A 140 -7.69 8.95 0.24
C VAL A 140 -6.34 8.81 0.97
N SER A 141 -5.47 7.90 0.53
CA SER A 141 -4.13 7.71 1.10
C SER A 141 -3.24 8.94 0.97
N ILE A 142 -3.43 9.79 -0.05
CA ILE A 142 -2.67 11.02 -0.21
C ILE A 142 -2.99 12.01 0.92
N ASN A 143 -4.28 12.19 1.23
CA ASN A 143 -4.70 13.02 2.37
C ASN A 143 -4.21 12.45 3.71
N LYS A 144 -4.30 11.11 3.88
CA LYS A 144 -3.77 10.46 5.09
C LYS A 144 -2.27 10.68 5.23
N ALA A 145 -1.52 10.53 4.14
CA ALA A 145 -0.08 10.75 4.14
C ALA A 145 0.28 12.19 4.49
N ALA A 146 -0.40 13.19 3.92
CA ALA A 146 -0.20 14.60 4.25
C ALA A 146 -0.36 14.85 5.76
N LYS A 147 -1.40 14.31 6.38
CA LYS A 147 -1.66 14.41 7.82
C LYS A 147 -0.58 13.71 8.66
N VAL A 148 -0.19 12.49 8.29
CA VAL A 148 0.87 11.73 8.99
C VAL A 148 2.20 12.46 8.91
N MET A 149 2.50 13.10 7.77
CA MET A 149 3.71 13.91 7.58
C MET A 149 3.69 15.23 8.35
N GLY A 150 2.56 15.61 8.96
CA GLY A 150 2.41 16.88 9.66
C GLY A 150 2.49 18.10 8.73
N LEU A 151 2.03 17.95 7.49
CA LEU A 151 1.96 19.08 6.56
C LEU A 151 0.87 20.05 6.99
N ALA A 152 1.03 21.34 6.64
CA ALA A 152 0.02 22.36 6.92
C ALA A 152 -1.32 22.03 6.23
N ASP A 153 -2.42 22.53 6.78
CA ASP A 153 -3.77 22.23 6.28
C ASP A 153 -3.97 22.67 4.81
N ASP A 154 -3.28 23.71 4.36
CA ASP A 154 -3.31 24.23 2.98
C ASP A 154 -2.30 23.54 2.05
N ALA A 155 -1.49 22.62 2.57
CA ALA A 155 -0.46 21.94 1.79
C ALA A 155 -1.04 20.97 0.77
N LEU A 156 -2.15 20.31 1.08
CA LEU A 156 -2.83 19.42 0.12
C LEU A 156 -3.87 20.20 -0.66
N GLN A 157 -3.66 20.32 -1.96
CA GLN A 157 -4.54 21.06 -2.87
C GLN A 157 -5.04 20.14 -3.96
N THR A 158 -6.37 20.02 -4.05
CA THR A 158 -7.02 19.21 -5.07
C THR A 158 -7.31 20.03 -6.31
N LEU A 159 -7.11 19.43 -7.46
CA LEU A 159 -7.36 20.00 -8.78
C LEU A 159 -8.52 19.29 -9.45
N PRO A 160 -9.30 19.97 -10.29
CA PRO A 160 -10.40 19.37 -11.01
C PRO A 160 -9.94 18.26 -11.96
N VAL A 161 -10.83 17.35 -12.28
CA VAL A 161 -10.64 16.37 -13.35
C VAL A 161 -11.10 16.93 -14.69
N ALA A 162 -10.48 16.48 -15.76
CA ALA A 162 -10.90 16.75 -17.12
C ALA A 162 -12.09 15.85 -17.52
N ALA A 163 -12.68 16.11 -18.67
CA ALA A 163 -13.84 15.36 -19.15
C ALA A 163 -13.58 13.86 -19.38
N ASP A 164 -12.33 13.48 -19.59
CA ASP A 164 -11.87 12.10 -19.74
C ASP A 164 -11.57 11.39 -18.40
N GLY A 165 -11.78 12.08 -17.27
CA GLY A 165 -11.47 11.57 -15.93
C GLY A 165 -10.00 11.74 -15.51
N GLY A 166 -9.14 12.28 -16.37
CA GLY A 166 -7.75 12.58 -16.05
C GLY A 166 -7.59 13.87 -15.25
N LEU A 167 -6.40 14.12 -14.72
CA LEU A 167 -6.07 15.38 -14.07
C LEU A 167 -6.15 16.54 -15.08
N CYS A 168 -6.84 17.64 -14.74
CA CYS A 168 -6.92 18.80 -15.59
C CYS A 168 -5.56 19.51 -15.71
N LEU A 169 -4.87 19.31 -16.83
CA LEU A 169 -3.51 19.82 -17.05
C LEU A 169 -3.45 21.35 -17.09
N GLU A 170 -4.52 22.02 -17.55
CA GLU A 170 -4.60 23.48 -17.56
C GLU A 170 -4.64 24.02 -16.12
N ALA A 171 -5.49 23.44 -15.26
CA ALA A 171 -5.56 23.78 -13.84
C ALA A 171 -4.23 23.52 -13.13
N LEU A 172 -3.60 22.39 -13.42
CA LEU A 172 -2.27 22.04 -12.90
C LEU A 172 -1.23 23.08 -13.29
N SER A 173 -1.13 23.39 -14.60
CA SER A 173 -0.17 24.37 -15.11
C SER A 173 -0.38 25.76 -14.48
N LYS A 174 -1.61 26.20 -14.37
CA LYS A 174 -1.97 27.47 -13.72
C LYS A 174 -1.52 27.48 -12.25
N ARG A 175 -1.83 26.40 -11.50
CA ARG A 175 -1.48 26.34 -10.08
C ARG A 175 0.04 26.27 -9.86
N LEU A 176 0.78 25.52 -10.67
CA LEU A 176 2.23 25.47 -10.62
C LEU A 176 2.89 26.85 -10.81
N LYS A 177 2.40 27.62 -11.79
CA LYS A 177 2.89 28.99 -12.02
C LYS A 177 2.60 29.90 -10.81
N SER A 178 1.42 29.78 -10.20
CA SER A 178 1.07 30.54 -8.99
C SER A 178 1.99 30.17 -7.82
N LEU A 179 2.20 28.88 -7.56
CA LEU A 179 3.09 28.41 -6.50
C LEU A 179 4.54 28.90 -6.70
N GLN A 180 5.02 28.88 -7.94
CA GLN A 180 6.32 29.41 -8.27
C GLN A 180 6.44 30.92 -7.97
N ALA A 181 5.42 31.70 -8.29
CA ALA A 181 5.35 33.12 -7.97
C ALA A 181 5.26 33.38 -6.45
N GLU A 182 4.62 32.47 -5.70
CA GLU A 182 4.54 32.49 -4.24
C GLU A 182 5.84 32.02 -3.55
N GLY A 183 6.83 31.53 -4.30
CA GLY A 183 8.06 30.93 -3.77
C GLY A 183 7.85 29.57 -3.09
N ARG A 184 6.71 28.91 -3.34
CA ARG A 184 6.39 27.57 -2.83
C ARG A 184 6.70 26.50 -3.87
N LEU A 185 7.17 25.35 -3.43
CA LEU A 185 7.43 24.20 -4.31
C LEU A 185 6.35 23.13 -4.18
N SER A 186 5.97 22.59 -5.31
CA SER A 186 5.13 21.40 -5.36
C SER A 186 5.98 20.15 -5.13
N LEU A 187 5.53 19.31 -4.21
CA LEU A 187 6.20 18.05 -3.85
C LEU A 187 5.92 16.96 -4.88
N ILE A 188 4.68 16.86 -5.32
CA ILE A 188 4.21 15.82 -6.24
C ILE A 188 2.96 16.29 -6.97
N HIS A 189 2.78 15.78 -8.19
CA HIS A 189 1.59 15.96 -9.00
C HIS A 189 1.00 14.60 -9.33
N ILE A 190 -0.08 14.22 -8.65
CA ILE A 190 -0.79 12.95 -8.85
C ILE A 190 -2.25 13.22 -9.24
#